data_0c7d35d93f80c678928650d3259e5b55
#
_entry.id   0c7d35d93f80c678928650d3259e5b55
#
_cell.length_a   1.000
_cell.length_b   1.000
_cell.length_c   1.000
_cell.angle_alpha   90.00
_cell.angle_beta   90.00
_cell.angle_gamma   90.00
#
_symmetry.space_group_name_H-M   'P 1'
#
loop_
_entity.id
_entity.type
_entity.pdbx_description
1 polymer ?
#
loop_
_entity_poly.entity_id
_entity_poly.type
_entity_poly.pdbx_seq_one_letter_code
_entity_poly.pdbx_strand_id
1 'polypeptide(L)'
;MAICLSVLLLAFSCDPEIYMIVKNKTDKTLYLTLDDEYSFVIRPFQEEIIGAFYQSDGFFYGCLLDCNYCRLQENDSVGRVLRQWNFEYLPTPGKKEFFRESDWERRKTSNDVPDYIFNITKNDLEINE
;
A
#
# COMPACT_ATOMS: atom_id res chain seq x y z
N MET A 1 1.55 -29.44 -29.08
CA MET A 1 0.68 -29.38 -27.89
C MET A 1 1.26 -28.54 -26.80
N ALA A 2 2.47 -28.84 -26.33
CA ALA A 2 3.12 -28.04 -25.30
C ALA A 2 3.35 -26.57 -25.69
N ILE A 3 3.60 -26.31 -26.96
CA ILE A 3 3.80 -24.97 -27.49
C ILE A 3 2.54 -24.12 -27.36
N CYS A 4 1.38 -24.69 -27.66
CA CYS A 4 0.11 -23.98 -27.54
C CYS A 4 -0.19 -23.62 -26.09
N LEU A 5 0.12 -24.52 -25.19
CA LEU A 5 -0.06 -24.27 -23.77
C LEU A 5 0.86 -23.15 -23.27
N SER A 6 2.11 -23.14 -23.73
CA SER A 6 3.05 -22.09 -23.39
C SER A 6 2.60 -20.73 -23.89
N VAL A 7 2.03 -20.66 -25.09
CA VAL A 7 1.49 -19.41 -25.64
C VAL A 7 0.30 -18.92 -24.80
N LEU A 8 -0.57 -19.84 -24.38
CA LEU A 8 -1.68 -19.50 -23.51
C LEU A 8 -1.22 -18.96 -22.16
N LEU A 9 -0.22 -19.58 -21.57
CA LEU A 9 0.35 -19.11 -20.31
C LEU A 9 0.95 -17.71 -20.45
N LEU A 10 1.65 -17.47 -21.56
CA LEU A 10 2.20 -16.14 -21.85
C LEU A 10 1.09 -15.11 -22.03
N ALA A 11 -0.02 -15.48 -22.67
CA ALA A 11 -1.14 -14.58 -22.85
C ALA A 11 -1.76 -14.20 -21.49
N PHE A 12 -1.87 -15.15 -20.58
CA PHE A 12 -2.37 -14.87 -19.23
C PHE A 12 -1.38 -14.03 -18.43
N SER A 13 -0.08 -14.25 -18.61
CA SER A 13 0.94 -13.48 -17.94
C SER A 13 1.12 -12.07 -18.49
N CYS A 14 0.38 -11.72 -19.57
CA CYS A 14 0.39 -10.35 -20.10
C CYS A 14 -0.41 -9.36 -19.28
N ASP A 15 -1.17 -9.82 -18.25
CA ASP A 15 -1.82 -8.94 -17.33
C ASP A 15 -0.86 -8.62 -16.19
N PRO A 16 -0.20 -7.46 -16.22
CA PRO A 16 0.85 -7.16 -15.24
C PRO A 16 0.29 -6.92 -13.86
N GLU A 17 1.03 -7.39 -12.89
CA GLU A 17 0.72 -7.20 -11.49
C GLU A 17 1.20 -5.81 -11.04
N ILE A 18 0.32 -5.09 -10.38
CA ILE A 18 0.61 -3.77 -9.84
C ILE A 18 0.79 -3.91 -8.34
N TYR A 19 1.94 -3.46 -7.85
CA TYR A 19 2.25 -3.55 -6.44
C TYR A 19 1.82 -2.30 -5.68
N MET A 20 1.30 -2.52 -4.48
CA MET A 20 1.03 -1.46 -3.52
C MET A 20 2.14 -1.49 -2.49
N ILE A 21 2.86 -0.39 -2.39
CA ILE A 21 4.07 -0.28 -1.60
C ILE A 21 3.90 0.83 -0.58
N VAL A 22 4.31 0.57 0.65
CA VAL A 22 4.40 1.63 1.66
C VAL A 22 5.87 1.90 1.92
N LYS A 23 6.26 3.16 1.78
CA LYS A 23 7.62 3.61 2.01
C LYS A 23 7.66 4.45 3.28
N ASN A 24 8.53 4.04 4.19
CA ASN A 24 8.74 4.76 5.44
C ASN A 24 9.85 5.79 5.26
N LYS A 25 9.49 7.05 5.15
CA LYS A 25 10.45 8.15 5.02
C LYS A 25 10.78 8.80 6.37
N THR A 26 10.61 8.06 7.44
CA THR A 26 10.93 8.54 8.80
C THR A 26 12.10 7.76 9.37
N ASP A 27 12.61 8.23 10.49
CA ASP A 27 13.67 7.57 11.23
C ASP A 27 13.17 6.56 12.26
N LYS A 28 11.86 6.29 12.27
CA LYS A 28 11.22 5.34 13.18
C LYS A 28 10.92 4.04 12.46
N THR A 29 11.01 2.92 13.17
CA THR A 29 10.44 1.66 12.69
C THR A 29 8.93 1.73 12.87
N LEU A 30 8.19 1.40 11.81
CA LEU A 30 6.74 1.46 11.81
C LEU A 30 6.16 0.05 11.71
N TYR A 31 5.17 -0.22 12.55
CA TYR A 31 4.39 -1.43 12.48
C TYR A 31 3.05 -1.10 11.87
N LEU A 32 2.82 -1.59 10.67
CA LEU A 32 1.60 -1.31 9.90
C LEU A 32 0.66 -2.51 10.00
N THR A 33 -0.58 -2.26 10.34
CA THR A 33 -1.62 -3.29 10.43
C THR A 33 -2.79 -2.92 9.52
N LEU A 34 -3.24 -3.90 8.73
CA LEU A 34 -4.43 -3.79 7.92
C LEU A 34 -5.49 -4.71 8.51
N ASP A 35 -6.55 -4.14 9.07
CA ASP A 35 -7.72 -4.87 9.63
C ASP A 35 -7.39 -5.94 10.66
N ASP A 36 -6.28 -5.82 11.36
CA ASP A 36 -5.78 -6.86 12.28
C ASP A 36 -5.49 -8.22 11.60
N GLU A 37 -5.55 -8.29 10.27
CA GLU A 37 -5.26 -9.51 9.53
C GLU A 37 -3.83 -9.57 9.01
N TYR A 38 -3.33 -8.44 8.53
CA TYR A 38 -2.01 -8.35 7.91
C TYR A 38 -1.17 -7.34 8.63
N SER A 39 0.08 -7.68 8.89
CA SER A 39 1.02 -6.80 9.57
C SER A 39 2.34 -6.76 8.84
N PHE A 40 2.96 -5.58 8.85
CA PHE A 40 4.22 -5.34 8.18
C PHE A 40 5.11 -4.49 9.06
N VAL A 41 6.38 -4.87 9.18
CA VAL A 41 7.38 -4.03 9.86
C VAL A 41 8.13 -3.28 8.78
N ILE A 42 8.08 -1.97 8.83
CA ILE A 42 8.72 -1.11 7.83
C ILE A 42 9.81 -0.31 8.55
N ARG A 43 11.05 -0.68 8.29
CA ARG A 43 12.20 -0.04 8.91
C ARG A 43 12.43 1.37 8.37
N PRO A 44 13.19 2.21 9.07
CA PRO A 44 13.47 3.56 8.60
C PRO A 44 14.01 3.58 7.18
N PHE A 45 13.43 4.42 6.34
CA PHE A 45 13.83 4.64 4.95
C PHE A 45 13.72 3.41 4.05
N GLN A 46 12.97 2.40 4.50
CA GLN A 46 12.72 1.18 3.73
C GLN A 46 11.29 1.18 3.19
N GLU A 47 11.04 0.30 2.25
CA GLU A 47 9.70 0.12 1.69
C GLU A 47 9.31 -1.35 1.76
N GLU A 48 7.99 -1.60 1.85
CA GLU A 48 7.41 -2.94 1.88
C GLU A 48 6.25 -3.02 0.92
N ILE A 49 6.16 -4.15 0.23
CA ILE A 49 5.00 -4.45 -0.60
C ILE A 49 3.90 -4.95 0.33
N ILE A 50 2.79 -4.26 0.38
CA ILE A 50 1.67 -4.61 1.25
C ILE A 50 0.52 -5.28 0.52
N GLY A 51 0.54 -5.27 -0.80
CA GLY A 51 -0.49 -5.90 -1.61
C GLY A 51 -0.18 -5.78 -3.07
N ALA A 52 -1.00 -6.44 -3.87
CA ALA A 52 -0.88 -6.42 -5.31
C ALA A 52 -2.25 -6.60 -5.95
N PHE A 53 -2.40 -6.06 -7.15
CA PHE A 53 -3.60 -6.27 -7.94
C PHE A 53 -3.23 -6.30 -9.42
N TYR A 54 -4.11 -6.87 -10.23
CA TYR A 54 -3.89 -6.92 -11.67
C TYR A 54 -4.49 -5.70 -12.33
N GLN A 55 -3.85 -5.22 -13.38
CA GLN A 55 -4.31 -4.07 -14.13
C GLN A 55 -5.75 -4.26 -14.65
N SER A 56 -6.10 -5.49 -15.01
CA SER A 56 -7.44 -5.83 -15.51
C SER A 56 -8.53 -5.62 -14.46
N ASP A 57 -8.18 -5.61 -13.18
CA ASP A 57 -9.14 -5.35 -12.11
C ASP A 57 -9.60 -3.90 -12.10
N GLY A 58 -8.89 -3.05 -12.79
CA GLY A 58 -9.31 -1.69 -13.14
C GLY A 58 -9.22 -0.68 -12.02
N PHE A 59 -8.94 -1.10 -10.81
CA PHE A 59 -8.98 -0.17 -9.72
C PHE A 59 -7.94 -0.35 -8.65
N PHE A 60 -7.45 0.76 -8.20
CA PHE A 60 -6.66 0.90 -7.00
C PHE A 60 -7.34 0.23 -5.79
N TYR A 61 -8.63 0.42 -5.66
CA TYR A 61 -9.37 -0.09 -4.51
C TYR A 61 -9.60 -1.60 -4.53
N GLY A 62 -9.29 -2.28 -5.63
CA GLY A 62 -9.48 -3.73 -5.70
C GLY A 62 -8.78 -4.51 -4.59
N CYS A 63 -7.62 -4.03 -4.14
CA CYS A 63 -6.89 -4.64 -3.02
C CYS A 63 -7.35 -4.17 -1.65
N LEU A 64 -7.98 -3.00 -1.59
CA LEU A 64 -8.32 -2.34 -0.32
C LEU A 64 -9.81 -2.35 -0.03
N LEU A 65 -10.63 -2.89 -0.92
CA LEU A 65 -12.09 -2.87 -0.78
C LEU A 65 -12.60 -3.51 0.50
N ASP A 66 -11.94 -4.56 0.94
CA ASP A 66 -12.32 -5.27 2.17
C ASP A 66 -11.56 -4.78 3.39
N CYS A 67 -10.71 -3.77 3.22
CA CYS A 67 -9.92 -3.23 4.30
C CYS A 67 -10.62 -2.03 4.93
N ASN A 68 -10.88 -2.11 6.23
CA ASN A 68 -11.59 -1.04 6.95
C ASN A 68 -10.67 -0.01 7.55
N TYR A 69 -9.45 -0.40 7.92
CA TYR A 69 -8.51 0.54 8.49
C TYR A 69 -7.06 0.13 8.25
N CYS A 70 -6.19 1.13 8.31
CA CYS A 70 -4.75 0.97 8.33
C CYS A 70 -4.21 1.68 9.56
N ARG A 71 -3.48 0.98 10.40
CA ARG A 71 -2.92 1.53 11.64
C ARG A 71 -1.41 1.48 11.62
N LEU A 72 -0.80 2.57 12.04
CA LEU A 72 0.65 2.63 12.22
C LEU A 72 0.95 2.71 13.72
N GLN A 73 1.80 1.82 14.19
CA GLN A 73 2.30 1.81 15.56
C GLN A 73 3.82 1.92 15.56
N GLU A 74 4.36 2.41 16.65
CA GLU A 74 5.80 2.54 16.80
C GLU A 74 6.41 1.20 17.16
N ASN A 75 7.36 0.74 16.37
CA ASN A 75 8.17 -0.47 16.52
C ASN A 75 7.43 -1.80 16.34
N ASP A 76 6.36 -2.06 17.09
CA ASP A 76 5.72 -3.37 17.13
C ASP A 76 4.24 -3.27 17.48
N SER A 77 3.59 -4.43 17.64
CA SER A 77 2.15 -4.54 17.88
C SER A 77 1.70 -3.96 19.22
N VAL A 78 2.62 -3.71 20.14
CA VAL A 78 2.31 -3.10 21.45
C VAL A 78 2.79 -1.65 21.52
N GLY A 79 3.34 -1.15 20.43
CA GLY A 79 3.81 0.22 20.34
C GLY A 79 2.68 1.22 20.33
N ARG A 80 3.05 2.48 20.57
CA ARG A 80 2.10 3.57 20.55
C ARG A 80 1.51 3.75 19.16
N VAL A 81 0.19 3.97 19.09
CA VAL A 81 -0.46 4.28 17.81
C VAL A 81 -0.06 5.67 17.36
N LEU A 82 0.55 5.75 16.18
CA LEU A 82 1.01 7.01 15.60
C LEU A 82 -0.03 7.59 14.66
N ARG A 83 -0.73 6.73 13.92
CA ARG A 83 -1.75 7.16 12.98
C ARG A 83 -2.68 6.00 12.69
N GLN A 84 -3.94 6.30 12.44
CA GLN A 84 -4.88 5.34 11.89
C GLN A 84 -5.74 6.02 10.83
N TRP A 85 -5.84 5.38 9.67
CA TRP A 85 -6.73 5.78 8.60
C TRP A 85 -7.88 4.79 8.55
N ASN A 86 -9.10 5.31 8.48
CA ASN A 86 -10.30 4.48 8.37
C ASN A 86 -10.95 4.75 7.02
N PHE A 87 -11.40 3.69 6.38
CA PHE A 87 -11.93 3.78 5.01
C PHE A 87 -13.07 4.79 4.86
N GLU A 88 -13.94 4.86 5.85
CA GLU A 88 -15.14 5.70 5.79
C GLU A 88 -14.99 7.10 6.40
N TYR A 89 -13.81 7.42 6.91
CA TYR A 89 -13.62 8.74 7.50
C TYR A 89 -13.47 9.82 6.44
N LEU A 90 -13.96 11.02 6.78
CA LEU A 90 -13.71 12.19 5.96
C LEU A 90 -12.23 12.57 6.03
N PRO A 91 -11.62 12.94 4.89
CA PRO A 91 -10.22 13.29 4.87
C PRO A 91 -9.94 14.55 5.70
N THR A 92 -8.83 14.54 6.40
CA THR A 92 -8.33 15.71 7.13
C THR A 92 -7.65 16.64 6.13
N PRO A 93 -8.05 17.90 6.03
CA PRO A 93 -7.41 18.84 5.11
C PRO A 93 -5.90 18.96 5.38
N GLY A 94 -5.11 18.94 4.31
CA GLY A 94 -3.66 19.05 4.41
C GLY A 94 -2.93 17.79 4.82
N LYS A 95 -3.64 16.69 5.03
CA LYS A 95 -3.06 15.41 5.41
C LYS A 95 -3.32 14.37 4.33
N LYS A 96 -2.38 13.46 4.14
CA LYS A 96 -2.56 12.34 3.23
C LYS A 96 -3.52 11.32 3.83
N GLU A 97 -4.27 10.67 2.93
CA GLU A 97 -5.21 9.62 3.31
C GLU A 97 -4.81 8.30 2.65
N PHE A 98 -4.65 7.27 3.46
CA PHE A 98 -4.23 5.96 2.98
C PHE A 98 -5.21 5.39 1.95
N PHE A 99 -6.49 5.65 2.11
CA PHE A 99 -7.54 5.10 1.24
C PHE A 99 -7.91 6.01 0.07
N ARG A 100 -7.10 7.03 -0.20
CA ARG A 100 -7.34 7.95 -1.33
C ARG A 100 -6.26 7.74 -2.38
N GLU A 101 -6.67 7.28 -3.57
CA GLU A 101 -5.74 6.95 -4.64
C GLU A 101 -4.81 8.11 -5.00
N SER A 102 -5.33 9.33 -5.01
CA SER A 102 -4.54 10.51 -5.37
C SER A 102 -3.40 10.82 -4.39
N ASP A 103 -3.41 10.23 -3.21
CA ASP A 103 -2.34 10.41 -2.22
C ASP A 103 -1.24 9.35 -2.36
N TRP A 104 -1.40 8.42 -3.29
CA TRP A 104 -0.38 7.44 -3.63
C TRP A 104 0.38 7.91 -4.86
N GLU A 105 1.70 7.86 -4.77
CA GLU A 105 2.58 8.18 -5.88
C GLU A 105 2.62 7.01 -6.86
N ARG A 106 2.67 7.30 -8.14
CA ARG A 106 2.85 6.28 -9.17
C ARG A 106 4.31 6.24 -9.60
N ARG A 107 4.94 5.09 -9.44
CA ARG A 107 6.32 4.89 -9.84
C ARG A 107 6.37 4.01 -11.07
N LYS A 108 6.96 4.51 -12.14
CA LYS A 108 7.14 3.73 -13.36
C LYS A 108 8.00 2.51 -13.10
N THR A 109 7.60 1.41 -13.73
CA THR A 109 8.35 0.16 -13.71
C THR A 109 8.71 -0.25 -15.13
N SER A 110 9.54 -1.28 -15.26
CA SER A 110 9.91 -1.82 -16.56
C SER A 110 8.75 -2.46 -17.31
N ASN A 111 7.60 -2.68 -16.66
CA ASN A 111 6.44 -3.38 -17.23
C ASN A 111 5.36 -2.44 -17.78
N ASP A 112 5.66 -1.17 -17.94
CA ASP A 112 4.73 -0.14 -18.43
C ASP A 112 3.51 0.11 -17.54
N VAL A 113 3.42 -0.54 -16.39
CA VAL A 113 2.41 -0.24 -15.38
C VAL A 113 3.09 0.30 -14.14
N PRO A 114 2.52 1.33 -13.51
CA PRO A 114 3.15 1.90 -12.33
C PRO A 114 2.87 1.07 -11.09
N ASP A 115 3.82 1.05 -10.16
CA ASP A 115 3.53 0.68 -8.79
C ASP A 115 2.90 1.88 -8.09
N TYR A 116 2.09 1.62 -7.07
CA TYR A 116 1.55 2.66 -6.22
C TYR A 116 2.30 2.68 -4.90
N ILE A 117 2.79 3.86 -4.52
CA ILE A 117 3.59 4.03 -3.32
C ILE A 117 2.93 5.04 -2.40
N PHE A 118 2.66 4.62 -1.19
CA PHE A 118 2.23 5.51 -0.13
C PHE A 118 3.45 5.90 0.71
N ASN A 119 3.85 7.16 0.61
CA ASN A 119 5.01 7.67 1.33
C ASN A 119 4.57 8.16 2.70
N ILE A 120 5.09 7.54 3.74
CA ILE A 120 4.85 7.98 5.11
C ILE A 120 5.97 8.91 5.53
N THR A 121 5.60 10.14 5.84
CA THR A 121 6.53 11.15 6.32
C THR A 121 6.26 11.47 7.78
N LYS A 122 7.15 12.22 8.40
CA LYS A 122 6.96 12.66 9.77
C LYS A 122 5.63 13.39 9.97
N ASN A 123 5.23 14.18 8.98
CA ASN A 123 3.97 14.91 9.05
C ASN A 123 2.75 13.98 9.14
N ASP A 124 2.84 12.80 8.53
CA ASP A 124 1.75 11.83 8.58
C ASP A 124 1.60 11.18 9.94
N LEU A 125 2.66 11.15 10.73
CA LEU A 125 2.69 10.55 12.06
C LEU A 125 2.30 11.53 13.16
N GLU A 126 2.22 12.80 12.87
CA GLU A 126 1.80 13.80 13.85
C GLU A 126 0.30 13.74 14.00
N ILE A 127 -0.14 13.20 15.12
CA ILE A 127 -1.55 13.16 15.46
C ILE A 127 -1.90 14.51 16.06
N ASN A 128 -2.85 15.18 15.44
CA ASN A 128 -3.37 16.43 16.01
C ASN A 128 -4.36 16.05 17.10
N GLU A 129 -3.96 16.28 18.28
CA GLU A 129 -4.80 16.05 19.44
C GLU A 129 -5.75 17.21 19.69
#